data_a8f8cdcd2d686214fefdbb4c5bbfcf96
#
_entry.id   a8f8cdcd2d686214fefdbb4c5bbfcf96
#
_cell.length_a   1.000
_cell.length_b   1.000
_cell.length_c   1.000
_cell.angle_alpha   90.00
_cell.angle_beta   90.00
_cell.angle_gamma   90.00
#
_symmetry.space_group_name_H-M   'P 1'
#
loop_
_entity.id
_entity.type
_entity.pdbx_description
1 polymer ?
#
loop_
_entity_poly.entity_id
_entity_poly.type
_entity_poly.pdbx_seq_one_letter_code
_entity_poly.pdbx_strand_id
1 'polypeptide(L)'
;MKVARLHGAGAMEVHDEPAPAPAPTESLVRVGAVGICGSDLHWFTEGGIGDARLTTPLVLGHEMAGVIAAGPRRGERVAIDPAVPCFECRSCRAGNPNLCERIVFAGHGSTDGGMREYLCWPTHRLHALPDSIDEVGGALLEPVGVAIHSLDLAHLRLASTVAVVGCGPIGLIAVQLAFRSGAIAVVAVEPLAHRRALASVLGATSAVSPAEAADAAAAVTAGYGVDVAVELAGTDEAIAVAIDMVRPGGRVVLASIPDDDRTSFVASAARRKGLSFVVVRRMREVYERAIALVSAGAVDVDRIVSDRYPLDKAAEAMADAVQRNGIKTVVLT
;
A
#
# COMPACT_ATOMS: atom_id res chain seq x y z
N MET A 1 7.78 -0.22 27.49
CA MET A 1 8.08 -0.23 26.04
C MET A 1 7.80 1.14 25.46
N LYS A 2 8.58 1.53 24.45
CA LYS A 2 8.33 2.77 23.71
C LYS A 2 7.16 2.62 22.75
N VAL A 3 6.35 3.67 22.64
CA VAL A 3 5.17 3.74 21.77
C VAL A 3 5.09 5.15 21.17
N ALA A 4 4.99 5.26 19.85
CA ALA A 4 4.71 6.53 19.18
C ALA A 4 3.20 6.67 18.98
N ARG A 5 2.59 7.65 19.65
CA ARG A 5 1.13 7.82 19.69
C ARG A 5 0.73 9.18 19.13
N LEU A 6 -0.24 9.19 18.23
CA LEU A 6 -0.85 10.38 17.67
C LEU A 6 -1.97 10.85 18.60
N HIS A 7 -1.87 12.08 19.13
CA HIS A 7 -2.84 12.70 20.04
C HIS A 7 -3.81 13.66 19.33
N GLY A 8 -3.44 14.11 18.14
CA GLY A 8 -4.21 15.03 17.29
C GLY A 8 -3.44 15.28 16.00
N ALA A 9 -4.00 16.03 15.08
CA ALA A 9 -3.31 16.38 13.83
C ALA A 9 -1.95 17.04 14.10
N GLY A 10 -0.87 16.46 13.56
CA GLY A 10 0.51 16.88 13.76
C GLY A 10 1.11 16.60 15.14
N ALA A 11 0.33 16.08 16.09
CA ALA A 11 0.76 15.88 17.48
C ALA A 11 1.07 14.40 17.76
N MET A 12 2.22 13.94 17.31
CA MET A 12 2.74 12.60 17.62
C MET A 12 3.84 12.68 18.68
N GLU A 13 3.72 11.87 19.71
CA GLU A 13 4.66 11.83 20.84
C GLU A 13 5.08 10.39 21.14
N VAL A 14 6.31 10.22 21.63
CA VAL A 14 6.82 8.91 22.08
C VAL A 14 6.73 8.82 23.59
N HIS A 15 6.09 7.77 24.08
CA HIS A 15 5.88 7.51 25.50
C HIS A 15 6.41 6.14 25.91
N ASP A 16 6.63 5.97 27.21
CA ASP A 16 6.80 4.67 27.80
C ASP A 16 5.46 4.12 28.30
N GLU A 17 5.05 2.97 27.76
CA GLU A 17 3.84 2.26 28.16
C GLU A 17 4.18 0.83 28.65
N PRO A 18 3.34 0.21 29.49
CA PRO A 18 3.49 -1.22 29.81
C PRO A 18 3.46 -2.08 28.56
N ALA A 19 4.32 -3.11 28.50
CA ALA A 19 4.22 -4.09 27.41
C ALA A 19 2.91 -4.87 27.52
N PRO A 20 2.18 -5.09 26.40
CA PRO A 20 0.94 -5.85 26.42
C PRO A 20 1.21 -7.34 26.69
N ALA A 21 0.21 -8.03 27.25
CA ALA A 21 0.22 -9.47 27.41
C ALA A 21 -0.70 -10.12 26.36
N PRO A 22 -0.23 -11.14 25.61
CA PRO A 22 -1.04 -11.75 24.56
C PRO A 22 -2.20 -12.58 25.16
N ALA A 23 -3.37 -12.50 24.52
CA ALA A 23 -4.48 -13.42 24.77
C ALA A 23 -4.13 -14.84 24.25
N PRO A 24 -4.90 -15.89 24.62
CA PRO A 24 -4.59 -17.28 24.24
C PRO A 24 -4.45 -17.53 22.74
N THR A 25 -5.10 -16.72 21.89
CA THR A 25 -5.07 -16.84 20.42
C THR A 25 -4.09 -15.86 19.76
N GLU A 26 -3.39 -15.07 20.56
CA GLU A 26 -2.44 -14.06 20.11
C GLU A 26 -1.01 -14.47 20.38
N SER A 27 -0.10 -13.84 19.66
CA SER A 27 1.32 -13.83 19.95
C SER A 27 1.78 -12.40 20.26
N LEU A 28 2.74 -12.28 21.16
CA LEU A 28 3.46 -11.02 21.38
C LEU A 28 4.57 -10.94 20.33
N VAL A 29 4.51 -9.95 19.47
CA VAL A 29 5.53 -9.68 18.46
C VAL A 29 6.38 -8.50 18.93
N ARG A 30 7.70 -8.66 18.97
CA ARG A 30 8.64 -7.54 18.97
C ARG A 30 8.65 -7.00 17.55
N VAL A 31 8.09 -5.85 17.36
CA VAL A 31 8.07 -5.18 16.07
C VAL A 31 9.51 -4.77 15.73
N GLY A 32 9.93 -4.88 14.49
CA GLY A 32 11.27 -4.51 14.05
C GLY A 32 11.25 -3.41 13.01
N ALA A 33 10.22 -3.39 12.16
CA ALA A 33 10.07 -2.37 11.13
C ALA A 33 8.60 -2.06 10.87
N VAL A 34 8.31 -0.77 10.60
CA VAL A 34 6.98 -0.26 10.26
C VAL A 34 7.10 0.71 9.08
N GLY A 35 6.48 0.38 7.95
CA GLY A 35 6.39 1.29 6.81
C GLY A 35 5.35 2.39 7.06
N ILE A 36 5.65 3.61 6.62
CA ILE A 36 4.69 4.71 6.62
C ILE A 36 3.89 4.68 5.33
N CYS A 37 2.57 4.56 5.45
CA CYS A 37 1.61 4.58 4.35
C CYS A 37 1.02 5.97 4.12
N GLY A 38 0.50 6.25 2.92
CA GLY A 38 -0.27 7.48 2.65
C GLY A 38 -1.46 7.65 3.60
N SER A 39 -2.13 6.57 3.99
CA SER A 39 -3.21 6.62 4.97
C SER A 39 -2.75 7.02 6.38
N ASP A 40 -1.53 6.68 6.79
CA ASP A 40 -0.96 7.17 8.05
C ASP A 40 -0.72 8.69 7.98
N LEU A 41 -0.35 9.20 6.80
CA LEU A 41 -0.16 10.64 6.58
C LEU A 41 -1.48 11.41 6.71
N HIS A 42 -2.62 10.89 6.22
CA HIS A 42 -3.95 11.47 6.46
C HIS A 42 -4.27 11.54 7.96
N TRP A 43 -4.05 10.44 8.71
CA TRP A 43 -4.21 10.45 10.16
C TRP A 43 -3.33 11.51 10.81
N PHE A 44 -2.06 11.61 10.38
CA PHE A 44 -1.12 12.56 10.97
C PHE A 44 -1.45 14.02 10.64
N THR A 45 -1.82 14.35 9.40
CA THR A 45 -2.04 15.74 8.97
C THR A 45 -3.45 16.25 9.26
N GLU A 46 -4.47 15.37 9.19
CA GLU A 46 -5.87 15.75 9.23
C GLU A 46 -6.61 15.22 10.47
N GLY A 47 -5.97 14.34 11.25
CA GLY A 47 -6.61 13.66 12.38
C GLY A 47 -7.71 12.70 11.96
N GLY A 48 -7.64 12.15 10.74
CA GLY A 48 -8.64 11.22 10.23
C GLY A 48 -8.37 10.77 8.80
N ILE A 49 -9.23 9.91 8.27
CA ILE A 49 -9.22 9.44 6.88
C ILE A 49 -10.64 9.10 6.44
N GLY A 50 -11.10 9.67 5.32
CA GLY A 50 -12.49 9.54 4.88
C GLY A 50 -13.46 10.01 5.97
N ASP A 51 -14.38 9.15 6.38
CA ASP A 51 -15.36 9.41 7.45
C ASP A 51 -14.83 9.11 8.87
N ALA A 52 -13.70 8.41 8.99
CA ALA A 52 -13.08 8.09 10.28
C ALA A 52 -12.31 9.28 10.85
N ARG A 53 -12.50 9.54 12.15
CA ARG A 53 -11.83 10.62 12.88
C ARG A 53 -11.13 10.09 14.12
N LEU A 54 -10.03 10.74 14.49
CA LEU A 54 -9.32 10.45 15.74
C LEU A 54 -10.18 10.87 16.94
N THR A 55 -10.67 9.90 17.68
CA THR A 55 -11.49 10.13 18.88
C THR A 55 -10.71 9.88 20.17
N THR A 56 -9.64 9.12 20.11
CA THR A 56 -8.71 8.80 21.19
C THR A 56 -7.31 8.74 20.61
N PRO A 57 -6.25 8.96 21.40
CA PRO A 57 -4.88 8.81 20.92
C PRO A 57 -4.64 7.43 20.29
N LEU A 58 -3.99 7.39 19.13
CA LEU A 58 -3.83 6.20 18.28
C LEU A 58 -2.35 5.95 17.96
N VAL A 59 -1.92 4.69 18.07
CA VAL A 59 -0.64 4.25 17.49
C VAL A 59 -0.85 3.94 16.01
N LEU A 60 -0.14 4.65 15.14
CA LEU A 60 -0.22 4.44 13.70
C LEU A 60 0.63 3.24 13.23
N GLY A 61 0.58 2.97 11.93
CA GLY A 61 1.39 1.97 11.25
C GLY A 61 0.70 0.60 11.12
N HIS A 62 0.55 0.17 9.89
CA HIS A 62 -0.10 -1.09 9.52
C HIS A 62 0.72 -1.93 8.55
N GLU A 63 1.85 -1.42 8.09
CA GLU A 63 2.84 -2.13 7.30
C GLU A 63 3.95 -2.60 8.24
N MET A 64 3.87 -3.84 8.76
CA MET A 64 4.64 -4.26 9.92
C MET A 64 5.31 -5.61 9.75
N ALA A 65 6.51 -5.75 10.33
CA ALA A 65 7.18 -7.04 10.51
C ALA A 65 7.97 -7.05 11.82
N GLY A 66 8.31 -8.23 12.28
CA GLY A 66 9.09 -8.39 13.53
C GLY A 66 9.36 -9.85 13.88
N VAL A 67 9.61 -10.10 15.15
CA VAL A 67 9.92 -11.44 15.70
C VAL A 67 8.92 -11.77 16.79
N ILE A 68 8.37 -12.98 16.78
CA ILE A 68 7.49 -13.46 17.84
C ILE A 68 8.31 -13.60 19.15
N ALA A 69 8.02 -12.74 20.11
CA ALA A 69 8.71 -12.70 21.41
C ALA A 69 8.10 -13.66 22.42
N ALA A 70 6.76 -13.87 22.38
CA ALA A 70 6.06 -14.83 23.22
C ALA A 70 4.80 -15.38 22.53
N GLY A 71 4.39 -16.59 22.94
CA GLY A 71 3.28 -17.32 22.35
C GLY A 71 3.73 -18.45 21.42
N PRO A 72 2.81 -19.02 20.64
CA PRO A 72 3.15 -20.03 19.63
C PRO A 72 4.14 -19.47 18.60
N ARG A 73 5.06 -20.34 18.11
CA ARG A 73 6.07 -19.98 17.09
C ARG A 73 7.09 -18.93 17.56
N ARG A 74 7.38 -18.88 18.90
CA ARG A 74 8.37 -17.96 19.47
C ARG A 74 9.72 -18.06 18.75
N GLY A 75 10.31 -16.91 18.41
CA GLY A 75 11.59 -16.79 17.70
C GLY A 75 11.45 -16.70 16.18
N GLU A 76 10.27 -16.95 15.62
CA GLU A 76 10.07 -16.78 14.17
C GLU A 76 10.00 -15.31 13.78
N ARG A 77 10.62 -14.98 12.64
CA ARG A 77 10.42 -13.69 11.95
C ARG A 77 9.13 -13.74 11.17
N VAL A 78 8.33 -12.69 11.27
CA VAL A 78 7.00 -12.65 10.68
C VAL A 78 6.68 -11.30 10.05
N ALA A 79 5.95 -11.32 8.94
CA ALA A 79 5.15 -10.19 8.51
C ALA A 79 3.81 -10.24 9.25
N ILE A 80 3.29 -9.07 9.62
CA ILE A 80 2.06 -8.94 10.37
C ILE A 80 0.97 -8.46 9.41
N ASP A 81 -0.02 -9.30 9.12
CA ASP A 81 -1.20 -8.86 8.38
C ASP A 81 -2.05 -7.96 9.29
N PRO A 82 -2.20 -6.67 8.95
CA PRO A 82 -2.90 -5.71 9.80
C PRO A 82 -4.42 -5.94 9.87
N ALA A 83 -4.97 -6.76 8.98
CA ALA A 83 -6.40 -6.99 8.88
C ALA A 83 -6.84 -8.27 9.59
N VAL A 84 -7.81 -8.15 10.49
CA VAL A 84 -8.46 -9.28 11.16
C VAL A 84 -9.94 -9.29 10.79
N PRO A 85 -10.32 -10.00 9.71
CA PRO A 85 -11.72 -10.16 9.35
C PRO A 85 -12.43 -11.13 10.30
N CYS A 86 -13.76 -11.03 10.39
CA CYS A 86 -14.53 -11.91 11.27
C CYS A 86 -14.74 -13.34 10.74
N PHE A 87 -14.46 -13.61 9.48
CA PHE A 87 -14.66 -14.87 8.74
C PHE A 87 -16.11 -15.42 8.72
N GLU A 88 -17.09 -14.71 9.29
CA GLU A 88 -18.47 -15.17 9.44
C GLU A 88 -19.49 -14.37 8.63
N CYS A 89 -19.23 -13.07 8.36
CA CYS A 89 -20.15 -12.22 7.62
C CYS A 89 -20.29 -12.68 6.17
N ARG A 90 -21.28 -12.14 5.47
CA ARG A 90 -21.56 -12.50 4.07
C ARG A 90 -20.36 -12.27 3.16
N SER A 91 -19.66 -11.14 3.31
CA SER A 91 -18.48 -10.81 2.53
C SER A 91 -17.35 -11.82 2.75
N CYS A 92 -17.06 -12.17 4.00
CA CYS A 92 -16.06 -13.19 4.33
C CYS A 92 -16.41 -14.57 3.74
N ARG A 93 -17.66 -15.03 3.91
CA ARG A 93 -18.11 -16.31 3.36
C ARG A 93 -18.12 -16.35 1.84
N ALA A 94 -18.23 -15.19 1.18
CA ALA A 94 -18.13 -15.07 -0.26
C ALA A 94 -16.67 -14.99 -0.77
N GLY A 95 -15.66 -15.17 0.12
CA GLY A 95 -14.25 -15.12 -0.23
C GLY A 95 -13.68 -13.70 -0.37
N ASN A 96 -14.34 -12.69 0.20
CA ASN A 96 -13.91 -11.31 0.19
C ASN A 96 -13.70 -10.78 1.63
N PRO A 97 -12.71 -11.32 2.40
CA PRO A 97 -12.49 -10.92 3.78
C PRO A 97 -12.02 -9.46 3.92
N ASN A 98 -11.40 -8.88 2.88
CA ASN A 98 -11.05 -7.47 2.81
C ASN A 98 -12.27 -6.52 2.86
N LEU A 99 -13.47 -7.02 2.52
CA LEU A 99 -14.75 -6.31 2.58
C LEU A 99 -15.55 -6.66 3.84
N CYS A 100 -14.90 -7.21 4.86
CA CYS A 100 -15.55 -7.57 6.11
C CYS A 100 -16.14 -6.34 6.81
N GLU A 101 -17.43 -6.38 7.15
CA GLU A 101 -18.13 -5.30 7.84
C GLU A 101 -17.66 -5.10 9.29
N ARG A 102 -17.05 -6.13 9.90
CA ARG A 102 -16.54 -6.15 11.28
C ARG A 102 -15.03 -6.28 11.31
N ILE A 103 -14.35 -5.71 10.31
CA ILE A 103 -12.89 -5.84 10.22
C ILE A 103 -12.22 -5.03 11.33
N VAL A 104 -11.28 -5.64 12.04
CA VAL A 104 -10.31 -4.95 12.90
C VAL A 104 -9.08 -4.69 12.05
N PHE A 105 -8.53 -3.47 12.12
CA PHE A 105 -7.38 -3.10 11.31
C PHE A 105 -6.38 -2.27 12.14
N ALA A 106 -5.15 -2.74 12.21
CA ALA A 106 -4.09 -2.09 12.96
C ALA A 106 -3.82 -0.65 12.46
N GLY A 107 -3.62 0.29 13.36
CA GLY A 107 -3.34 1.70 13.03
C GLY A 107 -4.54 2.46 12.48
N HIS A 108 -5.78 1.98 12.73
CA HIS A 108 -6.99 2.62 12.22
C HIS A 108 -8.13 2.62 13.24
N GLY A 109 -8.88 3.70 13.30
CA GLY A 109 -10.02 3.85 14.21
C GLY A 109 -9.58 3.81 15.68
N SER A 110 -9.95 2.77 16.41
CA SER A 110 -9.58 2.56 17.82
C SER A 110 -8.54 1.45 18.03
N THR A 111 -7.99 0.90 16.95
CA THR A 111 -7.05 -0.22 17.03
C THR A 111 -5.64 0.26 16.81
N ASP A 112 -4.80 0.16 17.85
CA ASP A 112 -3.40 0.54 17.78
C ASP A 112 -2.63 -0.28 16.72
N GLY A 113 -1.71 0.41 16.02
CA GLY A 113 -0.82 -0.14 15.02
C GLY A 113 0.58 -0.48 15.54
N GLY A 114 1.53 -0.52 14.62
CA GLY A 114 2.87 -1.04 14.84
C GLY A 114 3.95 -0.05 15.25
N MET A 115 3.71 1.27 15.31
CA MET A 115 4.72 2.23 15.75
C MET A 115 4.97 2.13 17.26
N ARG A 116 5.40 0.93 17.71
CA ARG A 116 5.67 0.53 19.09
C ARG A 116 6.62 -0.66 19.13
N GLU A 117 7.33 -0.86 20.23
CA GLU A 117 8.28 -1.98 20.36
C GLU A 117 7.62 -3.35 20.38
N TYR A 118 6.42 -3.49 20.97
CA TYR A 118 5.70 -4.76 21.09
C TYR A 118 4.22 -4.61 20.74
N LEU A 119 3.71 -5.59 19.98
CA LEU A 119 2.32 -5.69 19.57
C LEU A 119 1.79 -7.10 19.87
N CYS A 120 0.62 -7.20 20.52
CA CYS A 120 -0.14 -8.46 20.55
C CYS A 120 -1.03 -8.54 19.32
N TRP A 121 -0.92 -9.65 18.56
CA TRP A 121 -1.71 -9.83 17.35
C TRP A 121 -2.13 -11.28 17.17
N PRO A 122 -3.30 -11.57 16.54
CA PRO A 122 -3.75 -12.93 16.33
C PRO A 122 -2.71 -13.78 15.59
N THR A 123 -2.32 -14.92 16.18
CA THR A 123 -1.21 -15.75 15.67
C THR A 123 -1.42 -16.20 14.22
N HIS A 124 -2.68 -16.41 13.81
CA HIS A 124 -3.02 -16.81 12.45
C HIS A 124 -2.89 -15.68 11.40
N ARG A 125 -2.64 -14.44 11.83
CA ARG A 125 -2.36 -13.28 10.96
C ARG A 125 -0.87 -12.95 10.90
N LEU A 126 -0.02 -13.85 11.40
CA LEU A 126 1.43 -13.74 11.36
C LEU A 126 1.99 -14.70 10.31
N HIS A 127 2.57 -14.15 9.26
CA HIS A 127 3.14 -14.89 8.12
C HIS A 127 4.64 -15.05 8.30
N ALA A 128 5.14 -16.30 8.32
CA ALA A 128 6.58 -16.59 8.47
C ALA A 128 7.39 -15.95 7.33
N LEU A 129 8.49 -15.30 7.69
CA LEU A 129 9.42 -14.74 6.72
C LEU A 129 10.57 -15.72 6.47
N PRO A 130 10.90 -16.01 5.21
CA PRO A 130 12.10 -16.75 4.87
C PRO A 130 13.35 -15.91 5.16
N ASP A 131 14.54 -16.56 5.20
CA ASP A 131 15.80 -15.88 5.50
C ASP A 131 16.18 -14.79 4.49
N SER A 132 15.65 -14.87 3.27
CA SER A 132 15.88 -13.90 2.20
C SER A 132 15.13 -12.57 2.38
N ILE A 133 14.20 -12.47 3.34
CA ILE A 133 13.43 -11.25 3.61
C ILE A 133 13.72 -10.81 5.04
N ASP A 134 14.29 -9.62 5.21
CA ASP A 134 14.49 -9.01 6.51
C ASP A 134 13.20 -8.36 7.06
N GLU A 135 13.27 -7.71 8.23
CA GLU A 135 12.10 -7.08 8.85
C GLU A 135 11.60 -5.87 8.04
N VAL A 136 12.48 -5.15 7.35
CA VAL A 136 12.11 -4.02 6.47
C VAL A 136 11.36 -4.53 5.25
N GLY A 137 11.91 -5.52 4.55
CA GLY A 137 11.24 -6.17 3.44
C GLY A 137 9.92 -6.82 3.85
N GLY A 138 9.88 -7.41 5.07
CA GLY A 138 8.67 -8.00 5.65
C GLY A 138 7.56 -6.98 5.90
N ALA A 139 7.90 -5.77 6.35
CA ALA A 139 6.94 -4.67 6.52
C ALA A 139 6.35 -4.24 5.17
N LEU A 140 7.14 -4.23 4.11
CA LEU A 140 6.70 -3.84 2.77
C LEU A 140 5.85 -4.92 2.05
N LEU A 141 5.65 -6.10 2.65
CA LEU A 141 4.73 -7.10 2.07
C LEU A 141 3.28 -6.62 2.07
N GLU A 142 2.90 -5.71 3.00
CA GLU A 142 1.57 -5.09 2.98
C GLU A 142 1.34 -4.30 1.69
N PRO A 143 2.13 -3.26 1.34
CA PRO A 143 1.93 -2.54 0.08
C PRO A 143 2.16 -3.42 -1.16
N VAL A 144 3.01 -4.45 -1.10
CA VAL A 144 3.11 -5.47 -2.18
C VAL A 144 1.76 -6.18 -2.35
N GLY A 145 1.10 -6.54 -1.25
CA GLY A 145 -0.22 -7.15 -1.27
C GLY A 145 -1.29 -6.25 -1.90
N VAL A 146 -1.28 -4.95 -1.61
CA VAL A 146 -2.19 -3.97 -2.24
C VAL A 146 -1.95 -3.88 -3.75
N ALA A 147 -0.69 -3.84 -4.18
CA ALA A 147 -0.34 -3.83 -5.60
C ALA A 147 -0.77 -5.12 -6.32
N ILE A 148 -0.55 -6.30 -5.71
CA ILE A 148 -1.03 -7.59 -6.23
C ILE A 148 -2.56 -7.55 -6.40
N HIS A 149 -3.29 -7.13 -5.38
CA HIS A 149 -4.76 -7.08 -5.42
C HIS A 149 -5.27 -6.09 -6.48
N SER A 150 -4.60 -4.96 -6.66
CA SER A 150 -4.93 -3.98 -7.71
C SER A 150 -4.79 -4.59 -9.10
N LEU A 151 -3.72 -5.36 -9.34
CA LEU A 151 -3.48 -6.05 -10.62
C LEU A 151 -4.41 -7.26 -10.82
N ASP A 152 -4.80 -7.97 -9.76
CA ASP A 152 -5.83 -9.01 -9.83
C ASP A 152 -7.17 -8.42 -10.31
N LEU A 153 -7.55 -7.25 -9.77
CA LEU A 153 -8.76 -6.53 -10.18
C LEU A 153 -8.63 -5.88 -11.57
N ALA A 154 -7.42 -5.63 -12.03
CA ALA A 154 -7.14 -5.17 -13.38
C ALA A 154 -7.49 -6.24 -14.45
N HIS A 155 -7.53 -7.51 -14.07
CA HIS A 155 -7.79 -8.64 -14.98
C HIS A 155 -6.84 -8.65 -16.19
N LEU A 156 -5.54 -8.46 -15.94
CA LEU A 156 -4.54 -8.46 -16.99
C LEU A 156 -4.56 -9.77 -17.78
N ARG A 157 -4.39 -9.66 -19.08
CA ARG A 157 -4.20 -10.80 -19.97
C ARG A 157 -2.77 -10.80 -20.49
N LEU A 158 -2.32 -11.92 -21.00
CA LEU A 158 -1.04 -11.97 -21.71
C LEU A 158 -1.04 -10.93 -22.83
N ALA A 159 0.07 -10.22 -22.96
CA ALA A 159 0.27 -9.14 -23.92
C ALA A 159 -0.59 -7.87 -23.66
N SER A 160 -1.15 -7.69 -22.46
CA SER A 160 -1.77 -6.41 -22.08
C SER A 160 -0.77 -5.26 -22.05
N THR A 161 -1.28 -4.06 -22.30
CA THR A 161 -0.57 -2.79 -22.06
C THR A 161 -1.15 -2.11 -20.84
N VAL A 162 -0.28 -1.59 -19.95
CA VAL A 162 -0.69 -1.06 -18.63
C VAL A 162 -0.15 0.35 -18.44
N ALA A 163 -1.00 1.25 -17.95
CA ALA A 163 -0.56 2.51 -17.37
C ALA A 163 -0.59 2.42 -15.83
N VAL A 164 0.46 2.89 -15.18
CA VAL A 164 0.54 3.08 -13.73
C VAL A 164 0.60 4.59 -13.48
N VAL A 165 -0.48 5.17 -12.96
CA VAL A 165 -0.61 6.60 -12.72
C VAL A 165 -0.40 6.88 -11.23
N GLY A 166 0.72 7.51 -10.91
CA GLY A 166 1.26 7.67 -9.56
C GLY A 166 2.32 6.60 -9.24
N CYS A 167 3.57 7.04 -9.09
CA CYS A 167 4.73 6.18 -8.77
C CYS A 167 5.17 6.38 -7.31
N GLY A 168 4.23 6.39 -6.39
CA GLY A 168 4.48 6.17 -4.96
C GLY A 168 4.90 4.71 -4.71
N PRO A 169 5.08 4.28 -3.45
CA PRO A 169 5.54 2.92 -3.13
C PRO A 169 4.71 1.83 -3.83
N ILE A 170 3.38 1.89 -3.75
CA ILE A 170 2.50 0.90 -4.39
C ILE A 170 2.62 0.95 -5.92
N GLY A 171 2.72 2.16 -6.51
CA GLY A 171 2.88 2.32 -7.96
C GLY A 171 4.18 1.73 -8.48
N LEU A 172 5.29 1.94 -7.78
CA LEU A 172 6.59 1.34 -8.14
C LEU A 172 6.59 -0.19 -8.01
N ILE A 173 5.86 -0.72 -7.04
CA ILE A 173 5.62 -2.17 -6.93
C ILE A 173 4.74 -2.65 -8.09
N ALA A 174 3.66 -1.93 -8.43
CA ALA A 174 2.78 -2.29 -9.53
C ALA A 174 3.51 -2.27 -10.88
N VAL A 175 4.45 -1.36 -11.13
CA VAL A 175 5.32 -1.35 -12.32
C VAL A 175 6.09 -2.67 -12.43
N GLN A 176 6.73 -3.13 -11.35
CA GLN A 176 7.49 -4.39 -11.35
C GLN A 176 6.59 -5.61 -11.58
N LEU A 177 5.41 -5.61 -10.96
CA LEU A 177 4.47 -6.74 -11.02
C LEU A 177 3.71 -6.80 -12.35
N ALA A 178 3.47 -5.69 -13.04
CA ALA A 178 2.68 -5.67 -14.28
C ALA A 178 3.29 -6.60 -15.35
N PHE A 179 4.61 -6.57 -15.56
CA PHE A 179 5.28 -7.50 -16.49
C PHE A 179 5.16 -8.96 -16.06
N ARG A 180 5.25 -9.23 -14.74
CA ARG A 180 5.06 -10.57 -14.20
C ARG A 180 3.63 -11.09 -14.38
N SER A 181 2.68 -10.15 -14.50
CA SER A 181 1.26 -10.44 -14.74
C SER A 181 0.91 -10.54 -16.24
N GLY A 182 1.91 -10.49 -17.13
CA GLY A 182 1.72 -10.67 -18.57
C GLY A 182 1.64 -9.41 -19.42
N ALA A 183 1.91 -8.23 -18.85
CA ALA A 183 1.99 -7.00 -19.63
C ALA A 183 3.22 -7.02 -20.56
N ILE A 184 3.07 -6.49 -21.79
CA ILE A 184 4.18 -6.29 -22.73
C ILE A 184 4.72 -4.87 -22.74
N ALA A 185 3.96 -3.92 -22.20
CA ALA A 185 4.39 -2.55 -22.00
C ALA A 185 3.75 -1.96 -20.74
N VAL A 186 4.53 -1.19 -20.00
CA VAL A 186 4.10 -0.45 -18.79
C VAL A 186 4.51 1.01 -18.93
N VAL A 187 3.52 1.89 -18.97
CA VAL A 187 3.73 3.35 -18.97
C VAL A 187 3.52 3.86 -17.56
N ALA A 188 4.58 4.32 -16.92
CA ALA A 188 4.53 4.93 -15.59
C ALA A 188 4.35 6.45 -15.72
N VAL A 189 3.37 7.01 -15.00
CA VAL A 189 3.08 8.46 -15.01
C VAL A 189 3.26 9.04 -13.62
N GLU A 190 4.16 10.04 -13.49
CA GLU A 190 4.50 10.62 -12.19
C GLU A 190 5.05 12.05 -12.37
N PRO A 191 4.57 13.05 -11.62
CA PRO A 191 5.09 14.42 -11.71
C PRO A 191 6.49 14.58 -11.16
N LEU A 192 6.92 13.79 -10.16
CA LEU A 192 8.22 13.92 -9.50
C LEU A 192 9.33 13.20 -10.26
N ALA A 193 10.36 13.95 -10.70
CA ALA A 193 11.43 13.43 -11.56
C ALA A 193 12.20 12.24 -10.94
N HIS A 194 12.48 12.27 -9.63
CA HIS A 194 13.19 11.18 -8.94
C HIS A 194 12.38 9.88 -8.92
N ARG A 195 11.04 9.94 -8.78
CA ARG A 195 10.16 8.77 -8.81
C ARG A 195 10.02 8.24 -10.24
N ARG A 196 9.94 9.11 -11.26
CA ARG A 196 10.01 8.67 -12.68
C ARG A 196 11.29 7.92 -12.98
N ALA A 197 12.43 8.47 -12.54
CA ALA A 197 13.73 7.81 -12.73
C ALA A 197 13.75 6.40 -12.13
N LEU A 198 13.21 6.25 -10.91
CA LEU A 198 13.13 4.95 -10.27
C LEU A 198 12.14 4.02 -11.00
N ALA A 199 11.00 4.51 -11.47
CA ALA A 199 10.06 3.72 -12.26
C ALA A 199 10.72 3.13 -13.52
N SER A 200 11.57 3.90 -14.20
CA SER A 200 12.36 3.42 -15.34
C SER A 200 13.35 2.32 -14.92
N VAL A 201 14.05 2.49 -13.79
CA VAL A 201 14.99 1.49 -13.25
C VAL A 201 14.26 0.20 -12.87
N LEU A 202 13.03 0.31 -12.36
CA LEU A 202 12.20 -0.82 -11.95
C LEU A 202 11.43 -1.47 -13.09
N GLY A 203 11.68 -1.05 -14.33
CA GLY A 203 11.24 -1.77 -15.54
C GLY A 203 10.07 -1.13 -16.28
N ALA A 204 9.65 0.11 -15.98
CA ALA A 204 8.69 0.80 -16.85
C ALA A 204 9.22 0.90 -18.29
N THR A 205 8.37 0.59 -19.28
CA THR A 205 8.71 0.79 -20.71
C THR A 205 8.97 2.26 -21.02
N SER A 206 8.17 3.13 -20.40
CA SER A 206 8.40 4.58 -20.37
C SER A 206 7.92 5.14 -19.04
N ALA A 207 8.62 6.15 -18.52
CA ALA A 207 8.24 6.88 -17.31
C ALA A 207 8.18 8.36 -17.64
N VAL A 208 6.97 8.93 -17.60
CA VAL A 208 6.68 10.25 -18.16
C VAL A 208 5.97 11.14 -17.15
N SER A 209 5.99 12.45 -17.41
CA SER A 209 5.14 13.40 -16.68
C SER A 209 3.65 13.24 -17.08
N PRO A 210 2.69 13.74 -16.29
CA PRO A 210 1.29 13.72 -16.66
C PRO A 210 0.98 14.37 -18.01
N ALA A 211 1.73 15.41 -18.41
CA ALA A 211 1.54 16.11 -19.68
C ALA A 211 1.91 15.23 -20.90
N GLU A 212 2.78 14.26 -20.73
CA GLU A 212 3.27 13.35 -21.79
C GLU A 212 2.54 12.02 -21.82
N ALA A 213 1.61 11.79 -20.89
CA ALA A 213 0.99 10.48 -20.63
C ALA A 213 0.23 9.93 -21.86
N ALA A 214 -0.56 10.78 -22.51
CA ALA A 214 -1.36 10.37 -23.68
C ALA A 214 -0.46 9.96 -24.87
N ASP A 215 0.59 10.71 -25.13
CA ASP A 215 1.54 10.44 -26.21
C ASP A 215 2.34 9.16 -25.93
N ALA A 216 2.74 8.94 -24.65
CA ALA A 216 3.42 7.72 -24.24
C ALA A 216 2.51 6.47 -24.38
N ALA A 217 1.24 6.59 -24.01
CA ALA A 217 0.26 5.53 -24.23
C ALA A 217 0.05 5.24 -25.72
N ALA A 218 -0.07 6.28 -26.54
CA ALA A 218 -0.21 6.16 -27.99
C ALA A 218 1.02 5.47 -28.61
N ALA A 219 2.22 5.81 -28.18
CA ALA A 219 3.46 5.24 -28.69
C ALA A 219 3.55 3.72 -28.50
N VAL A 220 3.12 3.20 -27.35
CA VAL A 220 3.19 1.75 -27.03
C VAL A 220 1.97 0.97 -27.58
N THR A 221 0.95 1.64 -28.12
CA THR A 221 -0.32 1.03 -28.52
C THR A 221 -0.74 1.38 -29.95
N ALA A 222 0.16 1.95 -30.76
CA ALA A 222 -0.15 2.46 -32.11
C ALA A 222 -1.35 3.43 -32.11
N GLY A 223 -1.48 4.26 -31.09
CA GLY A 223 -2.54 5.27 -30.96
C GLY A 223 -3.86 4.77 -30.36
N TYR A 224 -3.98 3.47 -30.03
CA TYR A 224 -5.26 2.92 -29.57
C TYR A 224 -5.55 3.16 -28.08
N GLY A 225 -4.51 3.33 -27.27
CA GLY A 225 -4.57 3.45 -25.80
C GLY A 225 -4.32 2.13 -25.08
N VAL A 226 -3.93 2.21 -23.81
CA VAL A 226 -3.59 1.03 -23.00
C VAL A 226 -4.83 0.22 -22.60
N ASP A 227 -4.67 -1.08 -22.33
CA ASP A 227 -5.76 -1.96 -21.92
C ASP A 227 -6.30 -1.59 -20.54
N VAL A 228 -5.39 -1.27 -19.61
CA VAL A 228 -5.70 -0.99 -18.20
C VAL A 228 -4.88 0.19 -17.72
N ALA A 229 -5.49 1.06 -16.92
CA ALA A 229 -4.79 2.02 -16.08
C ALA A 229 -5.04 1.71 -14.61
N VAL A 230 -3.98 1.70 -13.79
CA VAL A 230 -4.04 1.61 -12.33
C VAL A 230 -3.69 2.98 -11.77
N GLU A 231 -4.67 3.61 -11.14
CA GLU A 231 -4.55 4.95 -10.55
C GLU A 231 -4.19 4.81 -9.06
N LEU A 232 -3.09 5.44 -8.65
CA LEU A 232 -2.44 5.32 -7.34
C LEU A 232 -1.97 6.68 -6.78
N ALA A 233 -2.41 7.77 -7.38
CA ALA A 233 -2.04 9.14 -6.96
C ALA A 233 -3.09 9.80 -6.06
N GLY A 234 -4.40 9.47 -6.24
CA GLY A 234 -5.48 9.96 -5.39
C GLY A 234 -6.02 11.34 -5.77
N THR A 235 -5.81 11.80 -7.01
CA THR A 235 -6.32 13.10 -7.46
C THR A 235 -7.23 12.97 -8.66
N ASP A 236 -8.17 13.90 -8.82
CA ASP A 236 -9.07 13.94 -9.98
C ASP A 236 -8.31 14.09 -11.31
N GLU A 237 -7.18 14.83 -11.29
CA GLU A 237 -6.29 14.96 -12.45
C GLU A 237 -5.64 13.63 -12.84
N ALA A 238 -5.22 12.83 -11.87
CA ALA A 238 -4.65 11.52 -12.14
C ALA A 238 -5.69 10.57 -12.73
N ILE A 239 -6.95 10.64 -12.27
CA ILE A 239 -8.06 9.88 -12.82
C ILE A 239 -8.35 10.32 -14.25
N ALA A 240 -8.34 11.63 -14.52
CA ALA A 240 -8.52 12.14 -15.89
C ALA A 240 -7.41 11.63 -16.83
N VAL A 241 -6.15 11.66 -16.39
CA VAL A 241 -5.01 11.08 -17.13
C VAL A 241 -5.23 9.59 -17.37
N ALA A 242 -5.62 8.82 -16.36
CA ALA A 242 -5.92 7.39 -16.50
C ALA A 242 -7.01 7.13 -17.54
N ILE A 243 -8.10 7.92 -17.52
CA ILE A 243 -9.20 7.83 -18.49
C ILE A 243 -8.70 8.12 -19.91
N ASP A 244 -7.86 9.14 -20.08
CA ASP A 244 -7.36 9.54 -21.40
C ASP A 244 -6.43 8.49 -22.01
N MET A 245 -5.61 7.84 -21.19
CA MET A 245 -4.68 6.80 -21.63
C MET A 245 -5.35 5.50 -22.05
N VAL A 246 -6.49 5.15 -21.44
CA VAL A 246 -7.16 3.84 -21.64
C VAL A 246 -7.94 3.81 -22.95
N ARG A 247 -7.82 2.69 -23.70
CA ARG A 247 -8.56 2.44 -24.93
C ARG A 247 -10.07 2.30 -24.70
N PRO A 248 -10.90 2.44 -25.75
CA PRO A 248 -12.32 2.08 -25.66
C PRO A 248 -12.51 0.64 -25.16
N GLY A 249 -13.48 0.47 -24.25
CA GLY A 249 -13.77 -0.82 -23.58
C GLY A 249 -12.71 -1.27 -22.56
N GLY A 250 -11.72 -0.43 -22.25
CA GLY A 250 -10.67 -0.74 -21.28
C GLY A 250 -11.12 -0.54 -19.82
N ARG A 251 -10.17 -0.64 -18.91
CA ARG A 251 -10.43 -0.66 -17.47
C ARG A 251 -9.58 0.39 -16.73
N VAL A 252 -10.18 1.07 -15.76
CA VAL A 252 -9.50 1.94 -14.80
C VAL A 252 -9.66 1.33 -13.41
N VAL A 253 -8.56 1.06 -12.73
CA VAL A 253 -8.52 0.56 -11.35
C VAL A 253 -8.13 1.72 -10.44
N LEU A 254 -9.02 2.11 -9.54
CA LEU A 254 -8.82 3.17 -8.57
C LEU A 254 -8.34 2.55 -7.25
N ALA A 255 -7.08 2.72 -6.93
CA ALA A 255 -6.44 2.09 -5.76
C ALA A 255 -5.95 3.11 -4.72
N SER A 256 -6.06 4.37 -5.01
CA SER A 256 -5.71 5.47 -4.11
C SER A 256 -6.88 5.87 -3.20
N ILE A 257 -6.56 6.65 -2.17
CA ILE A 257 -7.51 7.31 -1.28
C ILE A 257 -7.40 8.82 -1.56
N PRO A 258 -8.45 9.50 -2.01
CA PRO A 258 -8.43 10.93 -2.26
C PRO A 258 -8.44 11.73 -0.95
N ASP A 259 -7.77 12.91 -0.96
CA ASP A 259 -7.62 13.75 0.23
C ASP A 259 -8.98 14.27 0.75
N ASP A 260 -9.94 14.59 -0.13
CA ASP A 260 -11.25 15.13 0.23
C ASP A 260 -12.36 14.06 0.29
N ASP A 261 -12.01 12.78 0.29
CA ASP A 261 -12.93 11.62 0.26
C ASP A 261 -13.92 11.65 -0.92
N ARG A 262 -13.55 12.33 -2.00
CA ARG A 262 -14.36 12.49 -3.21
C ARG A 262 -13.55 12.21 -4.45
N THR A 263 -14.24 11.69 -5.46
CA THR A 263 -13.64 11.41 -6.77
C THR A 263 -14.58 11.94 -7.84
N SER A 264 -14.05 12.75 -8.77
CA SER A 264 -14.79 13.27 -9.91
C SER A 264 -14.01 13.15 -11.20
N PHE A 265 -14.74 13.04 -12.32
CA PHE A 265 -14.17 13.04 -13.66
C PHE A 265 -15.22 13.47 -14.69
N VAL A 266 -14.76 13.85 -15.88
CA VAL A 266 -15.63 14.22 -16.99
C VAL A 266 -16.36 12.98 -17.51
N ALA A 267 -17.65 12.86 -17.16
CA ALA A 267 -18.45 11.66 -17.47
C ALA A 267 -18.48 11.31 -18.96
N SER A 268 -18.49 12.31 -19.87
CA SER A 268 -18.50 12.07 -21.31
C SER A 268 -17.21 11.42 -21.83
N ALA A 269 -16.06 11.69 -21.21
CA ALA A 269 -14.77 11.07 -21.57
C ALA A 269 -14.80 9.55 -21.30
N ALA A 270 -15.20 9.16 -20.09
CA ALA A 270 -15.30 7.76 -19.71
C ALA A 270 -16.44 7.02 -20.44
N ARG A 271 -17.62 7.66 -20.53
CA ARG A 271 -18.81 7.06 -21.14
C ARG A 271 -18.62 6.77 -22.65
N ARG A 272 -18.01 7.69 -23.41
CA ARG A 272 -17.77 7.48 -24.85
C ARG A 272 -16.82 6.34 -25.13
N LYS A 273 -15.89 6.08 -24.22
CA LYS A 273 -14.96 4.93 -24.27
C LYS A 273 -15.58 3.64 -23.70
N GLY A 274 -16.73 3.69 -23.01
CA GLY A 274 -17.35 2.53 -22.37
C GLY A 274 -16.43 1.89 -21.34
N LEU A 275 -15.77 2.70 -20.49
CA LEU A 275 -14.79 2.22 -19.52
C LEU A 275 -15.43 1.48 -18.36
N SER A 276 -14.71 0.47 -17.85
CA SER A 276 -15.03 -0.17 -16.58
C SER A 276 -14.18 0.44 -15.47
N PHE A 277 -14.83 0.86 -14.36
CA PHE A 277 -14.13 1.32 -13.17
C PHE A 277 -14.20 0.26 -12.07
N VAL A 278 -13.09 0.06 -11.37
CA VAL A 278 -13.00 -0.86 -10.23
C VAL A 278 -12.30 -0.13 -9.08
N VAL A 279 -12.93 -0.14 -7.91
CA VAL A 279 -12.36 0.48 -6.71
C VAL A 279 -11.70 -0.59 -5.85
N VAL A 280 -10.45 -0.34 -5.47
CA VAL A 280 -9.67 -1.24 -4.62
C VAL A 280 -9.96 -0.96 -3.16
N ARG A 281 -10.19 -2.01 -2.38
CA ARG A 281 -10.28 -1.92 -0.92
C ARG A 281 -9.22 -2.82 -0.29
N ARG A 282 -8.13 -2.21 0.21
CA ARG A 282 -7.03 -2.94 0.88
C ARG A 282 -6.49 -4.07 -0.03
N MET A 283 -6.25 -5.25 0.54
CA MET A 283 -5.84 -6.46 -0.17
C MET A 283 -6.66 -7.66 0.29
N ARG A 284 -6.76 -8.67 -0.55
CA ARG A 284 -7.30 -9.99 -0.17
C ARG A 284 -6.19 -10.83 0.48
N GLU A 285 -6.43 -12.11 0.70
CA GLU A 285 -5.45 -13.07 1.21
C GLU A 285 -4.29 -13.26 0.21
N VAL A 286 -3.27 -12.39 0.25
CA VAL A 286 -2.18 -12.32 -0.75
C VAL A 286 -0.77 -12.39 -0.14
N TYR A 287 -0.63 -12.52 1.19
CA TYR A 287 0.68 -12.53 1.84
C TYR A 287 1.60 -13.64 1.32
N GLU A 288 1.11 -14.86 1.11
CA GLU A 288 1.91 -15.96 0.56
C GLU A 288 2.45 -15.63 -0.83
N ARG A 289 1.63 -15.00 -1.68
CA ARG A 289 2.04 -14.54 -3.01
C ARG A 289 3.07 -13.42 -2.91
N ALA A 290 2.88 -12.46 -2.00
CA ALA A 290 3.80 -11.36 -1.76
C ALA A 290 5.16 -11.88 -1.29
N ILE A 291 5.19 -12.79 -0.31
CA ILE A 291 6.41 -13.45 0.17
C ILE A 291 7.13 -14.17 -0.97
N ALA A 292 6.41 -14.97 -1.76
CA ALA A 292 7.00 -15.71 -2.88
C ALA A 292 7.62 -14.78 -3.94
N LEU A 293 6.94 -13.67 -4.28
CA LEU A 293 7.41 -12.71 -5.28
C LEU A 293 8.64 -11.92 -4.80
N VAL A 294 8.65 -11.48 -3.55
CA VAL A 294 9.80 -10.77 -2.97
C VAL A 294 10.98 -11.73 -2.79
N SER A 295 10.76 -12.94 -2.26
CA SER A 295 11.81 -13.95 -2.10
C SER A 295 12.46 -14.36 -3.41
N ALA A 296 11.68 -14.39 -4.50
CA ALA A 296 12.19 -14.71 -5.83
C ALA A 296 12.87 -13.52 -6.52
N GLY A 297 12.97 -12.35 -5.86
CA GLY A 297 13.50 -11.13 -6.47
C GLY A 297 12.64 -10.58 -7.62
N ALA A 298 11.36 -11.02 -7.71
CA ALA A 298 10.42 -10.52 -8.69
C ALA A 298 9.94 -9.09 -8.37
N VAL A 299 10.01 -8.72 -7.10
CA VAL A 299 9.78 -7.36 -6.59
C VAL A 299 10.96 -6.97 -5.71
N ASP A 300 11.65 -5.91 -6.09
CA ASP A 300 12.75 -5.30 -5.33
C ASP A 300 12.14 -4.22 -4.42
N VAL A 301 11.86 -4.60 -3.19
CA VAL A 301 11.29 -3.69 -2.18
C VAL A 301 12.36 -2.79 -1.56
N ASP A 302 13.62 -3.22 -1.53
CA ASP A 302 14.72 -2.48 -0.91
C ASP A 302 15.00 -1.16 -1.64
N ARG A 303 14.90 -1.16 -2.98
CA ARG A 303 15.06 0.06 -3.80
C ARG A 303 13.99 1.10 -3.58
N ILE A 304 12.86 0.72 -3.00
CA ILE A 304 11.75 1.64 -2.72
C ILE A 304 11.98 2.35 -1.38
N VAL A 305 12.71 1.73 -0.45
CA VAL A 305 13.00 2.34 0.87
C VAL A 305 14.04 3.45 0.70
N SER A 306 13.59 4.69 0.88
CA SER A 306 14.46 5.88 0.79
C SER A 306 15.00 6.32 2.16
N ASP A 307 14.19 6.15 3.23
CA ASP A 307 14.50 6.71 4.54
C ASP A 307 14.20 5.72 5.66
N ARG A 308 15.05 5.74 6.69
CA ARG A 308 14.89 4.93 7.89
C ARG A 308 15.07 5.80 9.13
N TYR A 309 14.13 5.72 10.05
CA TYR A 309 14.12 6.47 11.31
C TYR A 309 13.98 5.51 12.49
N PRO A 310 14.64 5.77 13.63
CA PRO A 310 14.34 5.07 14.87
C PRO A 310 12.98 5.51 15.41
N LEU A 311 12.33 4.66 16.22
CA LEU A 311 11.00 4.92 16.80
C LEU A 311 10.94 6.25 17.54
N ASP A 312 12.01 6.64 18.23
CA ASP A 312 12.12 7.93 18.97
C ASP A 312 11.95 9.15 18.04
N LYS A 313 12.12 8.98 16.75
CA LYS A 313 11.98 9.99 15.71
C LYS A 313 10.73 9.78 14.84
N ALA A 314 9.74 9.04 15.30
CA ALA A 314 8.55 8.73 14.51
C ALA A 314 7.80 10.00 14.04
N ALA A 315 7.72 11.05 14.86
CA ALA A 315 7.12 12.33 14.47
C ALA A 315 7.90 13.03 13.35
N GLU A 316 9.25 13.00 13.39
CA GLU A 316 10.13 13.52 12.34
C GLU A 316 9.94 12.72 11.04
N ALA A 317 9.91 11.38 11.15
CA ALA A 317 9.66 10.48 10.02
C ALA A 317 8.32 10.77 9.32
N MET A 318 7.25 11.02 10.09
CA MET A 318 5.93 11.39 9.55
C MET A 318 5.99 12.74 8.83
N ALA A 319 6.59 13.76 9.46
CA ALA A 319 6.72 15.10 8.90
C ALA A 319 7.52 15.08 7.57
N ASP A 320 8.62 14.33 7.52
CA ASP A 320 9.45 14.20 6.32
C ASP A 320 8.73 13.41 5.21
N ALA A 321 7.98 12.37 5.56
CA ALA A 321 7.18 11.60 4.59
C ALA A 321 6.10 12.45 3.91
N VAL A 322 5.50 13.42 4.63
CA VAL A 322 4.54 14.39 4.07
C VAL A 322 5.17 15.22 2.96
N GLN A 323 6.46 15.57 3.04
CA GLN A 323 7.16 16.37 2.03
C GLN A 323 7.35 15.65 0.70
N ARG A 324 7.17 14.32 0.65
CA ARG A 324 7.32 13.48 -0.57
C ARG A 324 8.70 13.58 -1.25
N ASN A 325 9.74 13.98 -0.50
CA ASN A 325 11.11 14.06 -1.01
C ASN A 325 11.72 12.68 -1.27
N GLY A 326 11.32 11.69 -0.47
CA GLY A 326 11.63 10.28 -0.64
C GLY A 326 10.51 9.49 -1.32
N ILE A 327 10.58 8.17 -1.17
CA ILE A 327 9.60 7.23 -1.72
C ILE A 327 8.89 6.49 -0.59
N LYS A 328 9.64 5.70 0.17
CA LYS A 328 9.14 4.93 1.30
C LYS A 328 9.99 5.18 2.54
N THR A 329 9.36 5.70 3.56
CA THR A 329 9.94 5.88 4.88
C THR A 329 9.57 4.68 5.77
N VAL A 330 10.55 4.18 6.53
CA VAL A 330 10.38 3.07 7.47
C VAL A 330 10.83 3.50 8.86
N VAL A 331 10.04 3.21 9.87
CA VAL A 331 10.37 3.37 11.28
C VAL A 331 10.89 2.04 11.82
N LEU A 332 12.07 2.05 12.43
CA LEU A 332 12.70 0.90 13.11
C LEU A 332 12.42 1.01 14.61
N THR A 333 11.90 -0.06 15.22
CA THR A 333 11.45 -0.05 16.62
C THR A 333 12.46 -0.74 17.55
#